data_38f24beab2ab2b6ca64374ee29a2ded7
#
_entry.id   38f24beab2ab2b6ca64374ee29a2ded7
#
_cell.length_a   1.000
_cell.length_b   1.000
_cell.length_c   1.000
_cell.angle_alpha   90.00
_cell.angle_beta   90.00
_cell.angle_gamma   90.00
#
_symmetry.space_group_name_H-M   'P 1'
#
loop_
_entity.id
_entity.type
_entity.pdbx_description
1 polymer ?
#
loop_
_entity_poly.entity_id
_entity_poly.type
_entity_poly.pdbx_seq_one_letter_code
_entity_poly.pdbx_strand_id
1 'polypeptide(L)'
;MDKRDGHVVQPMEVEKPAEDDPADSAPLWYAVLPVIPLALILSFSPLWITSIKMNIVMAMFIGLFIGACCEYMRWHDGKKVLGDIQTFFDGLGMQMANVITLIVAGQTFAQGLLSMGTINALISGSQGFGFGPMAMMLVMVAIITFSAIVMGSGNAPFFAFAALTPAVAAHTGLHPVLMLLPMHFAASIARNCSPITAVIVVSSGMGGVSPFDLVKRTAIPMAGAMIVNIGMTFFYYYRG
;
A
#
# COMPACT_ATOMS: atom_id res chain seq x y z
N MET A 1 8.18 -6.49 -27.64
CA MET A 1 6.96 -5.72 -27.85
C MET A 1 6.15 -6.35 -28.95
N ASP A 2 4.91 -6.69 -28.66
CA ASP A 2 4.17 -7.65 -29.43
C ASP A 2 3.64 -7.02 -30.73
N LYS A 3 4.14 -7.48 -31.87
CA LYS A 3 3.64 -7.08 -33.20
C LYS A 3 2.21 -7.55 -33.49
N ARG A 4 1.60 -8.27 -32.56
CA ARG A 4 0.25 -8.85 -32.69
C ARG A 4 -0.88 -7.82 -32.57
N ASP A 5 -0.67 -6.72 -31.86
CA ASP A 5 -1.75 -5.78 -31.55
C ASP A 5 -1.80 -4.55 -32.47
N GLY A 6 -0.91 -4.44 -33.46
CA GLY A 6 -0.93 -3.35 -34.45
C GLY A 6 -0.72 -1.94 -33.87
N HIS A 7 -0.39 -1.82 -32.59
CA HIS A 7 -0.14 -0.54 -31.97
C HIS A 7 1.25 -0.01 -32.34
N VAL A 8 1.28 1.02 -33.17
CA VAL A 8 2.47 1.83 -33.38
C VAL A 8 2.69 2.63 -32.08
N VAL A 9 3.69 2.22 -31.31
CA VAL A 9 4.13 2.97 -30.14
C VAL A 9 4.70 4.29 -30.66
N GLN A 10 3.96 5.38 -30.55
CA GLN A 10 4.54 6.70 -30.65
C GLN A 10 5.27 6.96 -29.34
N PRO A 11 6.61 7.15 -29.36
CA PRO A 11 7.29 7.58 -28.16
C PRO A 11 6.69 8.91 -27.75
N MET A 12 6.08 8.96 -26.56
CA MET A 12 5.76 10.24 -25.95
C MET A 12 7.09 10.99 -25.82
N GLU A 13 7.18 12.20 -26.38
CA GLU A 13 8.26 13.11 -26.01
C GLU A 13 8.13 13.30 -24.49
N VAL A 14 8.88 12.52 -23.76
CA VAL A 14 9.14 12.79 -22.35
C VAL A 14 9.82 14.14 -22.39
N GLU A 15 9.11 15.18 -21.97
CA GLU A 15 9.72 16.47 -21.68
C GLU A 15 10.95 16.15 -20.85
N LYS A 16 12.14 16.33 -21.46
CA LYS A 16 13.41 16.03 -20.79
C LYS A 16 13.33 16.76 -19.47
N PRO A 17 13.55 16.08 -18.32
CA PRO A 17 13.75 16.79 -17.07
C PRO A 17 14.70 17.94 -17.39
N ALA A 18 14.38 19.17 -16.97
CA ALA A 18 15.25 20.31 -17.14
C ALA A 18 16.67 19.82 -16.88
N GLU A 19 17.62 20.07 -17.79
CA GLU A 19 18.99 19.57 -17.66
C GLU A 19 19.46 19.94 -16.26
N ASP A 20 19.41 18.96 -15.36
CA ASP A 20 19.92 19.13 -14.00
C ASP A 20 21.38 19.49 -14.17
N ASP A 21 21.76 20.68 -13.70
CA ASP A 21 23.14 21.12 -13.66
C ASP A 21 23.95 19.96 -13.05
N PRO A 22 24.99 19.44 -13.73
CA PRO A 22 25.78 18.33 -13.21
C PRO A 22 26.28 18.53 -11.77
N ALA A 23 26.38 19.80 -11.35
CA ALA A 23 26.67 20.21 -9.98
C ALA A 23 25.53 19.94 -8.99
N ASP A 24 24.29 19.79 -9.45
CA ASP A 24 23.11 19.55 -8.60
C ASP A 24 22.72 18.07 -8.51
N SER A 25 23.37 17.19 -9.29
CA SER A 25 23.13 15.76 -9.25
C SER A 25 23.55 15.18 -7.90
N ALA A 26 22.62 14.46 -7.25
CA ALA A 26 22.90 13.79 -5.98
C ALA A 26 23.98 12.71 -6.16
N PRO A 27 24.98 12.61 -5.29
CA PRO A 27 25.99 11.57 -5.37
C PRO A 27 25.35 10.17 -5.16
N LEU A 28 25.87 9.16 -5.87
CA LEU A 28 25.31 7.79 -5.86
C LEU A 28 25.14 7.21 -4.45
N TRP A 29 25.98 7.58 -3.50
CA TRP A 29 25.86 7.08 -2.13
C TRP A 29 24.60 7.58 -1.38
N TYR A 30 23.94 8.65 -1.86
CA TYR A 30 22.64 9.09 -1.33
C TYR A 30 21.55 8.05 -1.51
N ALA A 31 21.70 7.13 -2.48
CA ALA A 31 20.78 6.00 -2.64
C ALA A 31 20.72 5.08 -1.40
N VAL A 32 21.71 5.16 -0.51
CA VAL A 32 21.75 4.40 0.75
C VAL A 32 20.91 5.06 1.84
N LEU A 33 20.70 6.39 1.80
CA LEU A 33 19.98 7.12 2.84
C LEU A 33 18.57 6.56 3.13
N PRO A 34 17.72 6.24 2.13
CA PRO A 34 16.40 5.65 2.39
C PRO A 34 16.45 4.26 3.02
N VAL A 35 17.58 3.55 2.89
CA VAL A 35 17.75 2.20 3.44
C VAL A 35 18.11 2.25 4.94
N ILE A 36 18.66 3.37 5.44
CA ILE A 36 19.08 3.51 6.82
C ILE A 36 17.95 3.25 7.83
N PRO A 37 16.76 3.86 7.74
CA PRO A 37 15.66 3.58 8.66
C PRO A 37 15.26 2.10 8.66
N LEU A 38 15.24 1.46 7.50
CA LEU A 38 14.92 0.04 7.37
C LEU A 38 16.00 -0.82 8.03
N ALA A 39 17.27 -0.53 7.78
CA ALA A 39 18.40 -1.23 8.40
C ALA A 39 18.38 -1.10 9.92
N LEU A 40 18.07 0.10 10.45
CA LEU A 40 17.92 0.32 11.89
C LEU A 40 16.78 -0.53 12.49
N ILE A 41 15.60 -0.54 11.85
CA ILE A 41 14.46 -1.33 12.32
C ILE A 41 14.81 -2.83 12.33
N LEU A 42 15.45 -3.33 11.27
CA LEU A 42 15.84 -4.74 11.17
C LEU A 42 16.93 -5.11 12.18
N SER A 43 17.93 -4.24 12.38
CA SER A 43 19.04 -4.49 13.32
C SER A 43 18.57 -4.52 14.78
N PHE A 44 17.62 -3.64 15.14
CA PHE A 44 17.03 -3.57 16.48
C PHE A 44 15.70 -4.34 16.59
N SER A 45 15.46 -5.27 15.68
CA SER A 45 14.31 -6.17 15.77
C SER A 45 14.60 -7.32 16.77
N PRO A 46 13.57 -8.01 17.29
CA PRO A 46 13.73 -9.17 18.15
C PRO A 46 14.59 -10.29 17.56
N LEU A 47 14.92 -10.22 16.27
CA LEU A 47 15.75 -11.20 15.56
C LEU A 47 17.25 -11.04 15.87
N TRP A 48 17.73 -9.82 16.21
CA TRP A 48 19.17 -9.54 16.37
C TRP A 48 19.49 -8.90 17.71
N ILE A 49 18.90 -7.75 18.05
CA ILE A 49 19.21 -7.00 19.28
C ILE A 49 17.90 -6.69 20.01
N THR A 50 17.64 -7.41 21.09
CA THR A 50 16.42 -7.25 21.91
C THR A 50 16.52 -6.14 22.97
N SER A 51 17.71 -5.59 23.20
CA SER A 51 17.96 -4.63 24.29
C SER A 51 17.32 -3.27 24.07
N ILE A 52 17.08 -2.85 22.82
CA ILE A 52 16.50 -1.56 22.48
C ILE A 52 15.29 -1.78 21.60
N LYS A 53 14.12 -1.38 22.09
CA LYS A 53 12.88 -1.40 21.29
C LYS A 53 12.88 -0.18 20.35
N MET A 54 13.48 -0.33 19.17
CA MET A 54 13.45 0.71 18.14
C MET A 54 12.05 0.86 17.56
N ASN A 55 11.46 2.04 17.70
CA ASN A 55 10.20 2.37 17.06
C ASN A 55 10.46 2.89 15.63
N ILE A 56 9.54 2.61 14.70
CA ILE A 56 9.58 3.10 13.31
C ILE A 56 9.79 4.62 13.28
N VAL A 57 9.08 5.36 14.15
CA VAL A 57 9.20 6.82 14.24
C VAL A 57 10.62 7.26 14.59
N MET A 58 11.24 6.61 15.57
CA MET A 58 12.64 6.91 15.95
C MET A 58 13.61 6.64 14.80
N ALA A 59 13.45 5.50 14.12
CA ALA A 59 14.30 5.14 12.98
C ALA A 59 14.17 6.17 11.83
N MET A 60 12.95 6.64 11.56
CA MET A 60 12.70 7.66 10.53
C MET A 60 13.31 9.02 10.91
N PHE A 61 13.20 9.45 12.18
CA PHE A 61 13.86 10.69 12.65
C PHE A 61 15.38 10.61 12.61
N ILE A 62 15.97 9.46 12.96
CA ILE A 62 17.41 9.25 12.81
C ILE A 62 17.81 9.34 11.34
N GLY A 63 17.06 8.71 10.43
CA GLY A 63 17.29 8.80 8.99
C GLY A 63 17.21 10.23 8.48
N LEU A 64 16.20 11.00 8.91
CA LEU A 64 16.05 12.42 8.57
C LEU A 64 17.25 13.24 9.07
N PHE A 65 17.68 13.02 10.31
CA PHE A 65 18.82 13.73 10.89
C PHE A 65 20.13 13.44 10.14
N ILE A 66 20.37 12.16 9.80
CA ILE A 66 21.53 11.76 8.99
C ILE A 66 21.47 12.43 7.61
N GLY A 67 20.31 12.41 6.94
CA GLY A 67 20.11 13.07 5.66
C GLY A 67 20.41 14.58 5.73
N ALA A 68 19.87 15.26 6.74
CA ALA A 68 20.13 16.68 6.96
C ALA A 68 21.61 16.98 7.21
N CYS A 69 22.32 16.14 7.97
CA CYS A 69 23.76 16.26 8.17
C CYS A 69 24.53 16.07 6.86
N CYS A 70 24.15 15.11 6.03
CA CYS A 70 24.77 14.87 4.72
C CYS A 70 24.57 16.06 3.78
N GLU A 71 23.36 16.63 3.73
CA GLU A 71 23.09 17.84 2.94
C GLU A 71 23.86 19.05 3.45
N TYR A 72 23.93 19.22 4.77
CA TYR A 72 24.74 20.29 5.34
C TYR A 72 26.25 20.17 5.00
N MET A 73 26.78 18.94 5.04
CA MET A 73 28.18 18.68 4.67
C MET A 73 28.43 18.93 3.18
N ARG A 74 27.41 18.75 2.32
CA ARG A 74 27.51 18.96 0.87
C ARG A 74 27.48 20.43 0.50
N TRP A 75 26.52 21.17 1.03
CA TRP A 75 26.23 22.53 0.58
C TRP A 75 26.80 23.61 1.51
N HIS A 76 27.12 23.28 2.76
CA HIS A 76 27.55 24.22 3.81
C HIS A 76 26.59 25.42 3.99
N ASP A 77 25.31 25.26 3.57
CA ASP A 77 24.27 26.27 3.67
C ASP A 77 23.12 25.76 4.55
N GLY A 78 23.06 26.31 5.77
CA GLY A 78 22.01 25.94 6.72
C GLY A 78 20.60 26.35 6.29
N LYS A 79 20.46 27.40 5.45
CA LYS A 79 19.12 27.81 4.94
C LYS A 79 18.58 26.79 3.96
N LYS A 80 19.43 26.25 3.08
CA LYS A 80 19.05 25.21 2.13
C LYS A 80 18.59 23.96 2.87
N VAL A 81 19.37 23.49 3.85
CA VAL A 81 19.01 22.31 4.67
C VAL A 81 17.70 22.50 5.43
N LEU A 82 17.47 23.70 5.99
CA LEU A 82 16.19 24.01 6.64
C LEU A 82 15.01 23.99 5.66
N GLY A 83 15.21 24.46 4.42
CA GLY A 83 14.21 24.36 3.35
C GLY A 83 13.90 22.93 2.97
N ASP A 84 14.91 22.06 2.89
CA ASP A 84 14.72 20.62 2.60
C ASP A 84 13.98 19.91 3.74
N ILE A 85 14.30 20.25 5.00
CA ILE A 85 13.55 19.76 6.17
C ILE A 85 12.09 20.24 6.13
N GLN A 86 11.84 21.49 5.77
CA GLN A 86 10.49 22.00 5.61
C GLN A 86 9.73 21.22 4.53
N THR A 87 10.33 20.99 3.37
CA THR A 87 9.74 20.17 2.30
C THR A 87 9.39 18.76 2.76
N PHE A 88 10.24 18.16 3.60
CA PHE A 88 9.94 16.87 4.22
C PHE A 88 8.68 16.94 5.10
N PHE A 89 8.57 17.96 5.97
CA PHE A 89 7.41 18.10 6.85
C PHE A 89 6.13 18.47 6.08
N ASP A 90 6.23 19.24 4.99
CA ASP A 90 5.10 19.54 4.11
C ASP A 90 4.58 18.26 3.43
N GLY A 91 5.50 17.43 2.92
CA GLY A 91 5.16 16.10 2.38
C GLY A 91 4.55 15.18 3.43
N LEU A 92 5.10 15.15 4.64
CA LEU A 92 4.56 14.41 5.77
C LEU A 92 3.14 14.88 6.12
N GLY A 93 2.92 16.20 6.19
CA GLY A 93 1.62 16.78 6.46
C GLY A 93 0.56 16.40 5.42
N MET A 94 0.93 16.42 4.14
CA MET A 94 0.05 15.98 3.05
C MET A 94 -0.30 14.50 3.17
N GLN A 95 0.67 13.63 3.45
CA GLN A 95 0.43 12.20 3.64
C GLN A 95 -0.40 11.92 4.89
N MET A 96 -0.16 12.64 5.99
CA MET A 96 -1.00 12.55 7.18
C MET A 96 -2.44 12.93 6.88
N ALA A 97 -2.69 14.03 6.18
CA ALA A 97 -4.04 14.45 5.81
C ALA A 97 -4.74 13.36 5.00
N ASN A 98 -4.09 12.78 4.01
CA ASN A 98 -4.66 11.74 3.16
C ASN A 98 -4.92 10.44 3.93
N VAL A 99 -3.94 9.93 4.67
CA VAL A 99 -4.03 8.62 5.34
C VAL A 99 -4.94 8.68 6.56
N ILE A 100 -4.80 9.70 7.42
CA ILE A 100 -5.62 9.83 8.64
C ILE A 100 -7.08 10.07 8.26
N THR A 101 -7.35 10.89 7.24
CA THR A 101 -8.72 11.11 6.76
C THR A 101 -9.37 9.80 6.31
N LEU A 102 -8.64 8.95 5.58
CA LEU A 102 -9.15 7.64 5.16
C LEU A 102 -9.40 6.71 6.36
N ILE A 103 -8.51 6.70 7.34
CA ILE A 103 -8.68 5.89 8.56
C ILE A 103 -9.92 6.34 9.35
N VAL A 104 -10.04 7.64 9.59
CA VAL A 104 -11.19 8.22 10.33
C VAL A 104 -12.49 7.98 9.59
N ALA A 105 -12.53 8.23 8.28
CA ALA A 105 -13.70 7.95 7.45
C ALA A 105 -14.07 6.46 7.48
N GLY A 106 -13.09 5.56 7.35
CA GLY A 106 -13.29 4.11 7.42
C GLY A 106 -13.82 3.67 8.79
N GLN A 107 -13.28 4.18 9.89
CA GLN A 107 -13.75 3.89 11.24
C GLN A 107 -15.18 4.41 11.47
N THR A 108 -15.49 5.62 11.00
CA THR A 108 -16.84 6.19 11.11
C THR A 108 -17.85 5.36 10.32
N PHE A 109 -17.50 4.97 9.10
CA PHE A 109 -18.32 4.09 8.26
C PHE A 109 -18.54 2.72 8.94
N ALA A 110 -17.48 2.10 9.46
CA ALA A 110 -17.55 0.84 10.16
C ALA A 110 -18.44 0.93 11.40
N GLN A 111 -18.30 2.00 12.20
CA GLN A 111 -19.13 2.22 13.37
C GLN A 111 -20.61 2.43 12.99
N GLY A 112 -20.87 3.13 11.89
CA GLY A 112 -22.22 3.26 11.33
C GLY A 112 -22.84 1.92 10.99
N LEU A 113 -22.10 1.04 10.27
CA LEU A 113 -22.56 -0.32 9.92
C LEU A 113 -22.78 -1.19 11.16
N LEU A 114 -21.91 -1.09 12.17
CA LEU A 114 -22.08 -1.79 13.45
C LEU A 114 -23.37 -1.34 14.16
N SER A 115 -23.61 -0.04 14.23
CA SER A 115 -24.79 0.54 14.88
C SER A 115 -26.10 0.16 14.20
N MET A 116 -26.07 -0.02 12.88
CA MET A 116 -27.22 -0.47 12.09
C MET A 116 -27.48 -1.97 12.21
N GLY A 117 -26.62 -2.74 12.90
CA GLY A 117 -26.75 -4.19 13.00
C GLY A 117 -26.39 -4.95 11.70
N THR A 118 -25.80 -4.28 10.73
CA THR A 118 -25.46 -4.85 9.42
C THR A 118 -24.55 -6.07 9.53
N ILE A 119 -23.62 -6.07 10.50
CA ILE A 119 -22.73 -7.20 10.74
C ILE A 119 -23.51 -8.43 11.21
N ASN A 120 -24.45 -8.26 12.14
CA ASN A 120 -25.28 -9.35 12.60
C ASN A 120 -26.14 -9.92 11.46
N ALA A 121 -26.66 -9.05 10.58
CA ALA A 121 -27.40 -9.49 9.39
C ALA A 121 -26.53 -10.26 8.40
N LEU A 122 -25.29 -9.81 8.16
CA LEU A 122 -24.32 -10.51 7.31
C LEU A 122 -23.94 -11.88 7.88
N ILE A 123 -23.70 -11.95 9.19
CA ILE A 123 -23.32 -13.19 9.88
C ILE A 123 -24.46 -14.19 9.86
N SER A 124 -25.68 -13.77 10.24
CA SER A 124 -26.85 -14.64 10.21
C SER A 124 -27.21 -15.09 8.79
N GLY A 125 -27.07 -14.21 7.81
CA GLY A 125 -27.21 -14.56 6.40
C GLY A 125 -26.18 -15.61 5.96
N SER A 126 -24.90 -15.41 6.30
CA SER A 126 -23.84 -16.37 5.93
C SER A 126 -24.00 -17.73 6.61
N GLN A 127 -24.45 -17.77 7.85
CA GLN A 127 -24.75 -19.01 8.57
C GLN A 127 -25.94 -19.74 7.95
N GLY A 128 -26.98 -19.02 7.51
CA GLY A 128 -28.12 -19.58 6.79
C GLY A 128 -27.75 -20.30 5.48
N PHE A 129 -26.66 -19.90 4.85
CA PHE A 129 -26.09 -20.54 3.65
C PHE A 129 -25.04 -21.61 3.98
N GLY A 130 -24.78 -21.91 5.25
CA GLY A 130 -23.77 -22.88 5.68
C GLY A 130 -22.32 -22.37 5.47
N PHE A 131 -22.12 -21.07 5.32
CA PHE A 131 -20.80 -20.49 5.15
C PHE A 131 -20.06 -20.42 6.49
N GLY A 132 -18.94 -21.13 6.57
CA GLY A 132 -18.03 -21.06 7.70
C GLY A 132 -17.20 -19.78 7.75
N PRO A 133 -16.36 -19.59 8.79
CA PRO A 133 -15.52 -18.41 8.99
C PRO A 133 -14.67 -18.04 7.78
N MET A 134 -14.16 -19.03 7.04
CA MET A 134 -13.35 -18.84 5.83
C MET A 134 -14.13 -18.24 4.67
N ALA A 135 -15.41 -18.63 4.53
CA ALA A 135 -16.26 -18.05 3.48
C ALA A 135 -16.51 -16.55 3.74
N MET A 136 -16.66 -16.14 5.00
CA MET A 136 -16.78 -14.73 5.36
C MET A 136 -15.50 -13.96 5.00
N MET A 137 -14.32 -14.52 5.28
CA MET A 137 -13.04 -13.92 4.86
C MET A 137 -12.98 -13.76 3.34
N LEU A 138 -13.39 -14.78 2.56
CA LEU A 138 -13.42 -14.70 1.09
C LEU A 138 -14.39 -13.62 0.59
N VAL A 139 -15.54 -13.47 1.21
CA VAL A 139 -16.50 -12.39 0.88
C VAL A 139 -15.86 -11.01 1.10
N MET A 140 -15.19 -10.80 2.23
CA MET A 140 -14.49 -9.54 2.51
C MET A 140 -13.37 -9.28 1.50
N VAL A 141 -12.59 -10.29 1.17
CA VAL A 141 -11.54 -10.20 0.13
C VAL A 141 -12.14 -9.86 -1.23
N ALA A 142 -13.26 -10.48 -1.61
CA ALA A 142 -13.94 -10.21 -2.88
C ALA A 142 -14.47 -8.77 -2.96
N ILE A 143 -15.10 -8.27 -1.89
CA ILE A 143 -15.60 -6.89 -1.80
C ILE A 143 -14.44 -5.90 -1.96
N ILE A 144 -13.36 -6.10 -1.21
CA ILE A 144 -12.18 -5.22 -1.29
C ILE A 144 -11.54 -5.28 -2.68
N THR A 145 -11.39 -6.47 -3.25
CA THR A 145 -10.84 -6.66 -4.60
C THR A 145 -11.65 -5.88 -5.64
N PHE A 146 -12.96 -6.06 -5.65
CA PHE A 146 -13.84 -5.36 -6.57
C PHE A 146 -13.77 -3.84 -6.37
N SER A 147 -13.89 -3.38 -5.11
CA SER A 147 -13.82 -1.95 -4.78
C SER A 147 -12.49 -1.34 -5.17
N ALA A 148 -11.37 -2.03 -4.94
CA ALA A 148 -10.03 -1.53 -5.28
C ALA A 148 -9.84 -1.39 -6.80
N ILE A 149 -10.39 -2.31 -7.61
CA ILE A 149 -10.37 -2.21 -9.07
C ILE A 149 -11.19 -1.02 -9.54
N VAL A 150 -12.42 -0.86 -9.03
CA VAL A 150 -13.32 0.23 -9.43
C VAL A 150 -12.80 1.59 -9.00
N MET A 151 -12.26 1.70 -7.78
CA MET A 151 -11.75 2.96 -7.24
C MET A 151 -10.33 3.32 -7.71
N GLY A 152 -9.58 2.37 -8.26
CA GLY A 152 -8.16 2.56 -8.59
C GLY A 152 -7.25 2.75 -7.38
N SER A 153 -7.75 2.45 -6.19
CA SER A 153 -7.04 2.60 -4.92
C SER A 153 -7.30 1.40 -4.01
N GLY A 154 -6.24 0.82 -3.47
CA GLY A 154 -6.36 -0.26 -2.48
C GLY A 154 -6.56 0.26 -1.05
N ASN A 155 -6.07 1.46 -0.75
CA ASN A 155 -6.08 1.99 0.61
C ASN A 155 -7.50 2.32 1.10
N ALA A 156 -8.30 2.98 0.26
CA ALA A 156 -9.65 3.41 0.65
C ALA A 156 -10.56 2.21 1.02
N PRO A 157 -10.74 1.19 0.16
CA PRO A 157 -11.56 0.04 0.53
C PRO A 157 -10.94 -0.77 1.67
N PHE A 158 -9.61 -0.88 1.74
CA PHE A 158 -8.98 -1.58 2.85
C PHE A 158 -9.31 -0.92 4.18
N PHE A 159 -9.08 0.38 4.36
CA PHE A 159 -9.37 1.07 5.63
C PHE A 159 -10.85 1.09 5.97
N ALA A 160 -11.74 1.16 4.97
CA ALA A 160 -13.18 1.06 5.21
C ALA A 160 -13.60 -0.28 5.83
N PHE A 161 -13.06 -1.38 5.32
CA PHE A 161 -13.46 -2.71 5.76
C PHE A 161 -12.56 -3.32 6.86
N ALA A 162 -11.29 -2.90 6.98
CA ALA A 162 -10.39 -3.36 8.03
C ALA A 162 -10.92 -3.03 9.43
N ALA A 163 -11.60 -1.88 9.58
CA ALA A 163 -12.22 -1.48 10.85
C ALA A 163 -13.37 -2.40 11.31
N LEU A 164 -13.98 -3.16 10.39
CA LEU A 164 -15.03 -4.16 10.70
C LEU A 164 -14.44 -5.50 11.14
N THR A 165 -13.19 -5.77 10.80
CA THR A 165 -12.55 -7.08 11.01
C THR A 165 -12.56 -7.55 12.45
N PRO A 166 -12.29 -6.73 13.49
CA PRO A 166 -12.33 -7.21 14.88
C PRO A 166 -13.72 -7.74 15.28
N ALA A 167 -14.79 -7.05 14.84
CA ALA A 167 -16.15 -7.47 15.14
C ALA A 167 -16.52 -8.78 14.41
N VAL A 168 -16.19 -8.87 13.12
CA VAL A 168 -16.43 -10.07 12.32
C VAL A 168 -15.61 -11.26 12.84
N ALA A 169 -14.35 -11.05 13.20
CA ALA A 169 -13.47 -12.07 13.75
C ALA A 169 -13.98 -12.61 15.10
N ALA A 170 -14.46 -11.73 15.99
CA ALA A 170 -15.04 -12.12 17.27
C ALA A 170 -16.28 -13.02 17.10
N HIS A 171 -17.11 -12.76 16.09
CA HIS A 171 -18.28 -13.58 15.82
C HIS A 171 -17.97 -14.88 15.09
N THR A 172 -16.94 -14.91 14.25
CA THR A 172 -16.59 -16.10 13.45
C THR A 172 -15.60 -17.02 14.14
N GLY A 173 -14.99 -16.57 15.25
CA GLY A 173 -13.93 -17.32 15.94
C GLY A 173 -12.58 -17.31 15.21
N LEU A 174 -12.44 -16.54 14.11
CA LEU A 174 -11.16 -16.38 13.40
C LEU A 174 -10.24 -15.42 14.12
N HIS A 175 -8.94 -15.70 14.07
CA HIS A 175 -7.98 -14.71 14.52
C HIS A 175 -7.99 -13.48 13.56
N PRO A 176 -8.08 -12.23 14.05
CA PRO A 176 -8.20 -11.05 13.20
C PRO A 176 -7.12 -10.93 12.11
N VAL A 177 -5.90 -11.38 12.39
CA VAL A 177 -4.78 -11.38 11.43
C VAL A 177 -5.07 -12.24 10.20
N LEU A 178 -5.76 -13.39 10.36
CA LEU A 178 -6.14 -14.26 9.24
C LEU A 178 -7.19 -13.63 8.31
N MET A 179 -7.84 -12.57 8.75
CA MET A 179 -8.72 -11.75 7.89
C MET A 179 -7.98 -10.53 7.34
N LEU A 180 -7.24 -9.80 8.18
CA LEU A 180 -6.59 -8.55 7.79
C LEU A 180 -5.50 -8.75 6.74
N LEU A 181 -4.67 -9.79 6.88
CA LEU A 181 -3.59 -10.04 5.93
C LEU A 181 -4.08 -10.29 4.50
N PRO A 182 -4.99 -11.27 4.26
CA PRO A 182 -5.47 -11.50 2.90
C PRO A 182 -6.24 -10.30 2.33
N MET A 183 -6.96 -9.54 3.15
CA MET A 183 -7.63 -8.31 2.74
C MET A 183 -6.63 -7.22 2.31
N HIS A 184 -5.54 -7.05 3.05
CA HIS A 184 -4.50 -6.08 2.73
C HIS A 184 -3.77 -6.42 1.43
N PHE A 185 -3.38 -7.70 1.27
CA PHE A 185 -2.75 -8.16 0.03
C PHE A 185 -3.72 -8.07 -1.14
N ALA A 186 -5.00 -8.45 -0.95
CA ALA A 186 -6.02 -8.32 -1.99
C ALA A 186 -6.19 -6.88 -2.46
N ALA A 187 -6.25 -5.92 -1.54
CA ALA A 187 -6.31 -4.50 -1.87
C ALA A 187 -5.11 -4.04 -2.70
N SER A 188 -3.91 -4.48 -2.32
CA SER A 188 -2.67 -4.12 -3.00
C SER A 188 -2.54 -4.78 -4.38
N ILE A 189 -2.97 -6.03 -4.53
CA ILE A 189 -2.98 -6.77 -5.79
C ILE A 189 -4.03 -6.18 -6.75
N ALA A 190 -5.25 -6.00 -6.26
CA ALA A 190 -6.41 -5.62 -7.06
C ALA A 190 -6.27 -4.22 -7.68
N ARG A 191 -5.69 -3.26 -6.96
CA ARG A 191 -5.47 -1.90 -7.50
C ARG A 191 -4.62 -1.91 -8.76
N ASN A 192 -3.70 -2.87 -8.93
CA ASN A 192 -2.86 -2.99 -10.12
C ASN A 192 -3.61 -3.58 -11.34
N CYS A 193 -4.85 -4.04 -11.14
CA CYS A 193 -5.77 -4.41 -12.20
C CYS A 193 -6.73 -3.27 -12.58
N SER A 194 -6.57 -2.08 -12.01
CA SER A 194 -7.40 -0.93 -12.31
C SER A 194 -6.76 -0.02 -13.36
N PRO A 195 -7.46 0.31 -14.44
CA PRO A 195 -6.92 1.21 -15.48
C PRO A 195 -6.79 2.67 -15.01
N ILE A 196 -7.43 3.05 -13.90
CA ILE A 196 -7.41 4.39 -13.34
C ILE A 196 -6.40 4.58 -12.21
N THR A 197 -5.69 3.50 -11.81
CA THR A 197 -4.63 3.61 -10.80
C THR A 197 -3.49 4.48 -11.32
N ALA A 198 -3.00 5.42 -10.51
CA ALA A 198 -1.94 6.36 -10.89
C ALA A 198 -0.71 5.66 -11.50
N VAL A 199 -0.28 4.52 -10.92
CA VAL A 199 0.86 3.75 -11.44
C VAL A 199 0.59 3.25 -12.86
N ILE A 200 -0.61 2.73 -13.14
CA ILE A 200 -0.99 2.24 -14.48
C ILE A 200 -1.07 3.42 -15.46
N VAL A 201 -1.69 4.54 -15.06
CA VAL A 201 -1.83 5.73 -15.92
C VAL A 201 -0.46 6.30 -16.28
N VAL A 202 0.42 6.50 -15.30
CA VAL A 202 1.77 7.03 -15.54
C VAL A 202 2.59 6.06 -16.39
N SER A 203 2.61 4.78 -16.05
CA SER A 203 3.39 3.77 -16.80
C SER A 203 2.88 3.60 -18.23
N SER A 204 1.57 3.65 -18.44
CA SER A 204 0.98 3.57 -19.78
C SER A 204 1.31 4.81 -20.60
N GLY A 205 1.27 6.00 -19.97
CA GLY A 205 1.68 7.25 -20.59
C GLY A 205 3.14 7.20 -21.03
N MET A 206 4.07 6.81 -20.15
CA MET A 206 5.49 6.67 -20.48
C MET A 206 5.75 5.61 -21.57
N GLY A 207 4.97 4.53 -21.56
CA GLY A 207 5.09 3.46 -22.55
C GLY A 207 4.38 3.70 -23.88
N GLY A 208 3.61 4.81 -24.02
CA GLY A 208 2.82 5.11 -25.21
C GLY A 208 1.74 4.05 -25.51
N VAL A 209 1.21 3.38 -24.48
CA VAL A 209 0.20 2.32 -24.58
C VAL A 209 -1.07 2.71 -23.81
N SER A 210 -2.20 2.09 -24.17
CA SER A 210 -3.44 2.30 -23.43
C SER A 210 -3.35 1.73 -22.01
N PRO A 211 -3.89 2.42 -20.96
CA PRO A 211 -4.02 1.85 -19.62
C PRO A 211 -4.70 0.49 -19.60
N PHE A 212 -5.72 0.28 -20.44
CA PHE A 212 -6.41 -1.00 -20.54
C PHE A 212 -5.53 -2.13 -21.08
N ASP A 213 -4.64 -1.84 -22.04
CA ASP A 213 -3.72 -2.85 -22.58
C ASP A 213 -2.65 -3.23 -21.57
N LEU A 214 -2.23 -2.26 -20.75
CA LEU A 214 -1.32 -2.54 -19.64
C LEU A 214 -2.00 -3.42 -18.58
N VAL A 215 -3.24 -3.10 -18.20
CA VAL A 215 -4.03 -3.89 -17.25
C VAL A 215 -4.26 -5.31 -17.72
N LYS A 216 -4.57 -5.55 -19.01
CA LYS A 216 -4.70 -6.92 -19.55
C LYS A 216 -3.43 -7.76 -19.32
N ARG A 217 -2.26 -7.14 -19.35
CA ARG A 217 -0.96 -7.83 -19.14
C ARG A 217 -0.69 -8.05 -17.66
N THR A 218 -1.03 -7.09 -16.81
CA THR A 218 -0.83 -7.20 -15.35
C THR A 218 -1.89 -8.08 -14.70
N ALA A 219 -3.07 -8.23 -15.26
CA ALA A 219 -4.16 -9.03 -14.68
C ALA A 219 -3.78 -10.50 -14.46
N ILE A 220 -3.02 -11.11 -15.37
CA ILE A 220 -2.63 -12.53 -15.27
C ILE A 220 -1.72 -12.78 -14.04
N PRO A 221 -0.56 -12.07 -13.89
CA PRO A 221 0.27 -12.25 -12.70
C PRO A 221 -0.45 -11.82 -11.41
N MET A 222 -1.33 -10.82 -11.46
CA MET A 222 -2.12 -10.41 -10.29
C MET A 222 -3.16 -11.46 -9.89
N ALA A 223 -3.79 -12.13 -10.85
CA ALA A 223 -4.66 -13.28 -10.58
C ALA A 223 -3.87 -14.43 -9.91
N GLY A 224 -2.67 -14.73 -10.40
CA GLY A 224 -1.78 -15.70 -9.77
C GLY A 224 -1.42 -15.31 -8.33
N ALA A 225 -1.07 -14.05 -8.10
CA ALA A 225 -0.78 -13.53 -6.76
C ALA A 225 -2.01 -13.64 -5.83
N MET A 226 -3.22 -13.40 -6.33
CA MET A 226 -4.45 -13.54 -5.56
C MET A 226 -4.71 -15.00 -5.16
N ILE A 227 -4.49 -15.94 -6.07
CA ILE A 227 -4.61 -17.38 -5.78
C ILE A 227 -3.62 -17.79 -4.68
N VAL A 228 -2.38 -17.33 -4.77
CA VAL A 228 -1.36 -17.60 -3.74
C VAL A 228 -1.75 -16.97 -2.40
N ASN A 229 -2.23 -15.72 -2.39
CA ASN A 229 -2.69 -15.04 -1.19
C ASN A 229 -3.80 -15.82 -0.48
N ILE A 230 -4.82 -16.23 -1.22
CA ILE A 230 -5.93 -17.01 -0.68
C ILE A 230 -5.44 -18.41 -0.24
N GLY A 231 -4.65 -19.09 -1.07
CA GLY A 231 -4.13 -20.43 -0.78
C GLY A 231 -3.27 -20.48 0.48
N MET A 232 -2.38 -19.49 0.67
CA MET A 232 -1.57 -19.37 1.89
C MET A 232 -2.43 -19.10 3.13
N THR A 233 -3.48 -18.29 3.00
CA THR A 233 -4.41 -18.04 4.12
C THR A 233 -5.14 -19.32 4.54
N PHE A 234 -5.61 -20.12 3.57
CA PHE A 234 -6.20 -21.43 3.85
C PHE A 234 -5.18 -22.39 4.50
N PHE A 235 -3.96 -22.43 3.98
CA PHE A 235 -2.89 -23.27 4.53
C PHE A 235 -2.62 -22.95 6.01
N TYR A 236 -2.50 -21.67 6.36
CA TYR A 236 -2.30 -21.26 7.74
C TYR A 236 -3.51 -21.50 8.63
N TYR A 237 -4.73 -21.34 8.11
CA TYR A 237 -5.96 -21.62 8.86
C TYR A 237 -6.10 -23.09 9.26
N TYR A 238 -5.76 -24.02 8.35
CA TYR A 238 -5.90 -25.46 8.65
C TYR A 238 -4.69 -26.04 9.42
N ARG A 239 -3.59 -25.32 9.52
CA ARG A 239 -2.40 -25.78 10.21
C ARG A 239 -2.27 -25.23 11.63
N GLY A 240 -2.98 -24.20 12.01
CA GLY A 240 -3.02 -23.57 13.36
C GLY A 240 -4.25 -23.94 14.11
#